data_96a7a146b8060f167f5c0f6b8354286c
#
_entry.id   96a7a146b8060f167f5c0f6b8354286c
#
_cell.length_a   1.000
_cell.length_b   1.000
_cell.length_c   1.000
_cell.angle_alpha   90.00
_cell.angle_beta   90.00
_cell.angle_gamma   90.00
#
_symmetry.space_group_name_H-M   'P 1'
#
loop_
_entity.id
_entity.type
_entity.pdbx_description
1 polymer ?
#
loop_
_entity_poly.entity_id
_entity_poly.type
_entity_poly.pdbx_seq_one_letter_code
_entity_poly.pdbx_strand_id
1 'polypeptide(L)'
;VSYFIINAVFLGFALKILGPKFSLKTIYAIFMLTFLLWLFQALLKNPDGTLPQLLGPGQEFMACVVGAGLLGFGIGIVFCNNGSTGGTDIIAWIINKYKDVTLGRMMMYCDIVIISSCYFIFHDWKRVLFGFCVLFIMSIVIDYVINSSRQSVQFLIFSRKHDEIAEGITKQIDRGVTLLDGTGWYSKQGIKVVVVLAKKSQSLDIFRL
;
A
#
# COMPACT_ATOMS: atom_id res chain seq x y z
N VAL A 1 10.48 -22.54 15.61
CA VAL A 1 10.65 -23.50 14.48
C VAL A 1 9.43 -23.48 13.57
N SER A 2 8.19 -23.63 14.07
CA SER A 2 6.96 -23.66 13.25
C SER A 2 6.74 -22.41 12.41
N TYR A 3 6.97 -21.22 12.98
CA TYR A 3 6.85 -19.94 12.26
C TYR A 3 7.79 -19.85 11.06
N PHE A 4 9.04 -20.30 11.22
CA PHE A 4 10.03 -20.30 10.15
C PHE A 4 9.64 -21.26 9.01
N ILE A 5 9.16 -22.45 9.36
CA ILE A 5 8.73 -23.45 8.37
C ILE A 5 7.55 -22.92 7.54
N ILE A 6 6.53 -22.36 8.19
CA ILE A 6 5.35 -21.79 7.52
C ILE A 6 5.75 -20.67 6.56
N ASN A 7 6.60 -19.73 7.02
CA ASN A 7 7.08 -18.65 6.15
C ASN A 7 7.96 -19.16 5.00
N ALA A 8 8.79 -20.18 5.21
CA ALA A 8 9.59 -20.77 4.15
C ALA A 8 8.72 -21.43 3.07
N VAL A 9 7.64 -22.11 3.48
CA VAL A 9 6.67 -22.69 2.54
C VAL A 9 5.96 -21.60 1.75
N PHE A 10 5.47 -20.55 2.39
CA PHE A 10 4.84 -19.42 1.70
C PHE A 10 5.79 -18.71 0.75
N LEU A 11 7.04 -18.53 1.13
CA LEU A 11 8.07 -17.96 0.28
C LEU A 11 8.37 -18.85 -0.94
N GLY A 12 8.36 -20.17 -0.77
CA GLY A 12 8.47 -21.13 -1.87
C GLY A 12 7.33 -20.99 -2.89
N PHE A 13 6.09 -20.87 -2.43
CA PHE A 13 4.94 -20.56 -3.29
C PHE A 13 5.05 -19.18 -3.95
N ALA A 14 5.51 -18.18 -3.21
CA ALA A 14 5.73 -16.84 -3.76
C ALA A 14 6.78 -16.84 -4.88
N LEU A 15 7.87 -17.58 -4.73
CA LEU A 15 8.90 -17.74 -5.76
C LEU A 15 8.32 -18.28 -7.06
N LYS A 16 7.46 -19.30 -6.96
CA LYS A 16 6.85 -19.95 -8.12
C LYS A 16 5.77 -19.09 -8.78
N ILE A 17 4.97 -18.38 -8.00
CA ILE A 17 3.77 -17.65 -8.48
C ILE A 17 4.06 -16.19 -8.78
N LEU A 18 4.76 -15.48 -7.87
CA LEU A 18 5.02 -14.04 -7.95
C LEU A 18 6.40 -13.70 -8.55
N GLY A 19 7.29 -14.69 -8.56
CA GLY A 19 8.60 -14.60 -9.19
C GLY A 19 9.75 -14.17 -8.26
N PRO A 20 11.01 -14.27 -8.76
CA PRO A 20 12.20 -14.11 -7.93
C PRO A 20 12.41 -12.67 -7.44
N LYS A 21 12.02 -11.66 -8.22
CA LYS A 21 12.16 -10.24 -7.82
C LYS A 21 11.30 -9.91 -6.60
N PHE A 22 10.08 -10.43 -6.53
CA PHE A 22 9.20 -10.29 -5.38
C PHE A 22 9.79 -10.96 -4.14
N SER A 23 10.23 -12.22 -4.30
CA SER A 23 10.78 -13.01 -3.19
C SER A 23 12.05 -12.40 -2.61
N LEU A 24 12.94 -11.86 -3.45
CA LEU A 24 14.15 -11.17 -2.98
C LEU A 24 13.82 -9.94 -2.14
N LYS A 25 12.87 -9.13 -2.60
CA LYS A 25 12.42 -7.94 -1.85
C LYS A 25 11.74 -8.33 -0.54
N THR A 26 10.98 -9.42 -0.54
CA THR A 26 10.32 -9.95 0.65
C THR A 26 11.34 -10.43 1.68
N ILE A 27 12.37 -11.18 1.25
CA ILE A 27 13.47 -11.61 2.14
C ILE A 27 14.16 -10.40 2.75
N TYR A 28 14.47 -9.38 1.94
CA TYR A 28 15.07 -8.15 2.43
C TYR A 28 14.16 -7.43 3.45
N ALA A 29 12.86 -7.32 3.16
CA ALA A 29 11.89 -6.68 4.06
C ALA A 29 11.77 -7.43 5.40
N ILE A 30 11.72 -8.77 5.38
CA ILE A 30 11.69 -9.60 6.59
C ILE A 30 12.95 -9.40 7.42
N PHE A 31 14.12 -9.43 6.77
CA PHE A 31 15.40 -9.21 7.46
C PHE A 31 15.46 -7.83 8.11
N MET A 32 15.12 -6.77 7.37
CA MET A 32 15.12 -5.41 7.89
C MET A 32 14.09 -5.22 9.02
N LEU A 33 12.91 -5.79 8.89
CA LEU A 33 11.90 -5.75 9.94
C LEU A 33 12.40 -6.43 11.22
N THR A 34 12.96 -7.62 11.10
CA THR A 34 13.51 -8.37 12.24
C THR A 34 14.66 -7.62 12.90
N PHE A 35 15.57 -7.07 12.10
CA PHE A 35 16.71 -6.28 12.60
C PHE A 35 16.23 -5.02 13.32
N LEU A 36 15.30 -4.26 12.74
CA LEU A 36 14.76 -3.04 13.35
C LEU A 36 14.00 -3.35 14.64
N LEU A 37 13.18 -4.41 14.66
CA LEU A 37 12.49 -4.84 15.87
C LEU A 37 13.48 -5.20 16.98
N TRP A 38 14.52 -5.94 16.68
CA TRP A 38 15.58 -6.26 17.64
C TRP A 38 16.29 -4.99 18.15
N LEU A 39 16.65 -4.09 17.24
CA LEU A 39 17.31 -2.83 17.56
C LEU A 39 16.44 -1.95 18.47
N PHE A 40 15.18 -1.74 18.08
CA PHE A 40 14.25 -0.92 18.87
C PHE A 40 13.92 -1.55 20.23
N GLN A 41 13.77 -2.87 20.29
CA GLN A 41 13.60 -3.55 21.58
C GLN A 41 14.83 -3.39 22.48
N ALA A 42 16.05 -3.43 21.93
CA ALA A 42 17.26 -3.22 22.68
C ALA A 42 17.41 -1.77 23.16
N LEU A 43 16.98 -0.78 22.36
CA LEU A 43 17.09 0.64 22.69
C LEU A 43 15.99 1.14 23.62
N LEU A 44 14.76 0.63 23.47
CA LEU A 44 13.58 1.15 24.19
C LEU A 44 13.20 0.32 25.42
N LYS A 45 13.89 -0.79 25.68
CA LYS A 45 13.59 -1.65 26.82
C LYS A 45 13.99 -0.96 28.12
N ASN A 46 13.03 -0.78 29.02
CA ASN A 46 13.29 -0.28 30.37
C ASN A 46 14.16 -1.28 31.17
N PRO A 47 14.83 -0.82 32.26
CA PRO A 47 15.55 -1.70 33.18
C PRO A 47 14.70 -2.87 33.70
N ASP A 48 13.41 -2.65 33.86
CA ASP A 48 12.42 -3.64 34.33
C ASP A 48 11.98 -4.64 33.24
N GLY A 49 12.57 -4.56 32.04
CA GLY A 49 12.24 -5.46 30.93
C GLY A 49 10.94 -5.14 30.19
N THR A 50 10.22 -4.10 30.58
CA THR A 50 8.98 -3.63 29.92
C THR A 50 9.28 -2.60 28.84
N LEU A 51 8.39 -2.50 27.85
CA LEU A 51 8.44 -1.41 26.87
C LEU A 51 7.75 -0.16 27.43
N PRO A 52 8.26 1.05 27.14
CA PRO A 52 7.65 2.28 27.62
C PRO A 52 6.25 2.47 27.05
N GLN A 53 5.31 2.82 27.90
CA GLN A 53 3.94 3.17 27.49
C GLN A 53 3.91 4.64 27.03
N LEU A 54 4.12 4.88 25.73
CA LEU A 54 4.24 6.23 25.15
C LEU A 54 2.99 7.10 25.38
N LEU A 55 1.80 6.48 25.43
CA LEU A 55 0.53 7.19 25.62
C LEU A 55 0.03 7.19 27.07
N GLY A 56 0.78 6.58 28.00
CA GLY A 56 0.41 6.48 29.41
C GLY A 56 -0.52 5.29 29.73
N PRO A 57 -0.71 5.00 31.02
CA PRO A 57 -1.53 3.90 31.47
C PRO A 57 -3.02 4.14 31.16
N GLY A 58 -3.74 3.09 30.75
CA GLY A 58 -5.17 3.14 30.46
C GLY A 58 -5.55 3.61 29.06
N GLN A 59 -4.57 3.96 28.20
CA GLN A 59 -4.83 4.39 26.81
C GLN A 59 -4.53 3.28 25.79
N GLU A 60 -4.79 2.04 26.14
CA GLU A 60 -4.51 0.88 25.29
C GLU A 60 -5.21 0.95 23.92
N PHE A 61 -6.47 1.43 23.92
CA PHE A 61 -7.22 1.60 22.68
C PHE A 61 -6.56 2.62 21.74
N MET A 62 -6.16 3.78 22.26
CA MET A 62 -5.49 4.80 21.46
C MET A 62 -4.14 4.29 20.92
N ALA A 63 -3.40 3.55 21.74
CA ALA A 63 -2.15 2.90 21.32
C ALA A 63 -2.38 1.91 20.18
N CYS A 64 -3.47 1.11 20.22
CA CYS A 64 -3.87 0.22 19.14
C CYS A 64 -4.19 0.99 17.85
N VAL A 65 -4.94 2.09 17.93
CA VAL A 65 -5.32 2.91 16.77
C VAL A 65 -4.10 3.51 16.08
N VAL A 66 -3.23 4.17 16.87
CA VAL A 66 -2.00 4.79 16.36
C VAL A 66 -1.05 3.72 15.80
N GLY A 67 -0.86 2.62 16.55
CA GLY A 67 -0.03 1.51 16.12
C GLY A 67 -0.52 0.87 14.83
N ALA A 68 -1.83 0.64 14.68
CA ALA A 68 -2.44 0.12 13.46
C ALA A 68 -2.22 1.04 12.26
N GLY A 69 -2.35 2.36 12.45
CA GLY A 69 -2.08 3.35 11.41
C GLY A 69 -0.64 3.31 10.94
N LEU A 70 0.32 3.31 11.86
CA LEU A 70 1.75 3.26 11.55
C LEU A 70 2.14 1.93 10.87
N LEU A 71 1.62 0.80 11.36
CA LEU A 71 1.84 -0.51 10.76
C LEU A 71 1.26 -0.58 9.35
N GLY A 72 0.01 -0.13 9.16
CA GLY A 72 -0.64 -0.11 7.86
C GLY A 72 0.11 0.78 6.85
N PHE A 73 0.63 1.92 7.29
CA PHE A 73 1.46 2.79 6.47
C PHE A 73 2.77 2.11 6.06
N GLY A 74 3.48 1.49 7.01
CA GLY A 74 4.73 0.77 6.73
C GLY A 74 4.53 -0.41 5.78
N ILE A 75 3.53 -1.26 6.01
CA ILE A 75 3.18 -2.39 5.14
C ILE A 75 2.76 -1.89 3.76
N GLY A 76 1.97 -0.82 3.68
CA GLY A 76 1.55 -0.19 2.44
C GLY A 76 2.75 0.25 1.58
N ILE A 77 3.79 0.83 2.18
CA ILE A 77 5.04 1.20 1.47
C ILE A 77 5.75 -0.05 0.93
N VAL A 78 5.85 -1.11 1.72
CA VAL A 78 6.45 -2.38 1.27
C VAL A 78 5.68 -2.94 0.07
N PHE A 79 4.35 -2.89 0.12
CA PHE A 79 3.48 -3.35 -0.97
C PHE A 79 3.58 -2.48 -2.23
N CYS A 80 3.73 -1.17 -2.10
CA CYS A 80 3.99 -0.27 -3.23
C CYS A 80 5.27 -0.65 -3.98
N ASN A 81 6.25 -1.20 -3.27
CA ASN A 81 7.52 -1.66 -3.85
C ASN A 81 7.49 -3.12 -4.33
N ASN A 82 6.32 -3.75 -4.39
CA ASN A 82 6.14 -5.17 -4.76
C ASN A 82 6.97 -6.10 -3.85
N GLY A 83 6.86 -5.92 -2.55
CA GLY A 83 7.41 -6.76 -1.51
C GLY A 83 6.31 -7.23 -0.56
N SER A 84 6.67 -8.01 0.46
CA SER A 84 5.80 -8.46 1.54
C SER A 84 6.59 -8.50 2.85
N THR A 85 5.90 -8.43 3.98
CA THR A 85 6.51 -8.62 5.30
C THR A 85 6.54 -10.08 5.74
N GLY A 86 6.02 -10.98 4.89
CA GLY A 86 5.88 -12.42 5.18
C GLY A 86 4.50 -12.78 5.73
N GLY A 87 4.29 -14.06 6.02
CA GLY A 87 3.01 -14.53 6.59
C GLY A 87 1.83 -14.45 5.63
N THR A 88 0.67 -14.02 6.15
CA THR A 88 -0.60 -13.88 5.40
C THR A 88 -0.54 -12.90 4.25
N ASP A 89 0.38 -11.94 4.29
CA ASP A 89 0.64 -10.98 3.22
C ASP A 89 0.91 -11.66 1.89
N ILE A 90 1.69 -12.75 1.91
CA ILE A 90 2.03 -13.52 0.70
C ILE A 90 0.77 -14.13 0.09
N ILE A 91 -0.14 -14.62 0.93
CA ILE A 91 -1.43 -15.16 0.49
C ILE A 91 -2.25 -14.05 -0.17
N ALA A 92 -2.30 -12.86 0.45
CA ALA A 92 -3.00 -11.71 -0.10
C ALA A 92 -2.46 -11.34 -1.50
N TRP A 93 -1.13 -11.34 -1.70
CA TRP A 93 -0.50 -11.09 -2.99
C TRP A 93 -0.82 -12.15 -4.03
N ILE A 94 -0.80 -13.44 -3.65
CA ILE A 94 -1.16 -14.53 -4.55
C ILE A 94 -2.60 -14.40 -5.02
N ILE A 95 -3.54 -14.13 -4.11
CA ILE A 95 -4.95 -14.00 -4.48
C ILE A 95 -5.20 -12.73 -5.31
N ASN A 96 -4.57 -11.60 -4.96
CA ASN A 96 -4.66 -10.36 -5.72
C ASN A 96 -4.19 -10.51 -7.17
N LYS A 97 -3.23 -11.44 -7.43
CA LYS A 97 -2.79 -11.73 -8.79
C LYS A 97 -3.88 -12.39 -9.66
N TYR A 98 -4.79 -13.15 -9.05
CA TYR A 98 -5.82 -13.91 -9.76
C TYR A 98 -7.23 -13.30 -9.65
N LYS A 99 -7.44 -12.39 -8.69
CA LYS A 99 -8.74 -11.74 -8.44
C LYS A 99 -8.57 -10.25 -8.26
N ASP A 100 -9.50 -9.46 -8.79
CA ASP A 100 -9.56 -8.01 -8.62
C ASP A 100 -10.04 -7.61 -7.22
N VAL A 101 -9.25 -7.96 -6.21
CA VAL A 101 -9.49 -7.58 -4.81
C VAL A 101 -8.27 -6.85 -4.27
N THR A 102 -8.48 -5.75 -3.54
CA THR A 102 -7.37 -4.97 -2.98
C THR A 102 -6.57 -5.79 -1.95
N LEU A 103 -5.28 -5.49 -1.82
CA LEU A 103 -4.39 -6.21 -0.91
C LEU A 103 -4.85 -6.06 0.54
N GLY A 104 -5.27 -4.85 0.96
CA GLY A 104 -5.78 -4.62 2.31
C GLY A 104 -7.04 -5.44 2.61
N ARG A 105 -7.99 -5.54 1.66
CA ARG A 105 -9.18 -6.39 1.84
C ARG A 105 -8.83 -7.87 1.94
N MET A 106 -7.88 -8.35 1.15
CA MET A 106 -7.47 -9.75 1.23
C MET A 106 -6.80 -10.08 2.56
N MET A 107 -5.93 -9.19 3.05
CA MET A 107 -5.38 -9.31 4.40
C MET A 107 -6.48 -9.32 5.45
N MET A 108 -7.44 -8.40 5.34
CA MET A 108 -8.58 -8.35 6.25
C MET A 108 -9.34 -9.69 6.32
N TYR A 109 -9.60 -10.34 5.19
CA TYR A 109 -10.27 -11.65 5.18
C TYR A 109 -9.43 -12.75 5.84
N CYS A 110 -8.14 -12.82 5.57
CA CYS A 110 -7.25 -13.78 6.21
C CYS A 110 -7.19 -13.56 7.73
N ASP A 111 -7.05 -12.31 8.14
CA ASP A 111 -6.86 -11.97 9.55
C ASP A 111 -8.17 -12.06 10.36
N ILE A 112 -9.35 -11.88 9.76
CA ILE A 112 -10.64 -12.15 10.40
C ILE A 112 -10.69 -13.59 10.90
N VAL A 113 -10.27 -14.55 10.07
CA VAL A 113 -10.25 -15.97 10.46
C VAL A 113 -9.28 -16.20 11.61
N ILE A 114 -8.10 -15.59 11.56
CA ILE A 114 -7.06 -15.72 12.59
C ILE A 114 -7.53 -15.10 13.90
N ILE A 115 -8.03 -13.85 13.88
CA ILE A 115 -8.49 -13.15 15.09
C ILE A 115 -9.70 -13.86 15.71
N SER A 116 -10.62 -14.35 14.88
CA SER A 116 -11.75 -15.12 15.38
C SER A 116 -11.31 -16.42 16.06
N SER A 117 -10.27 -17.08 15.54
CA SER A 117 -9.72 -18.28 16.18
C SER A 117 -9.02 -17.97 17.52
N CYS A 118 -8.47 -16.77 17.69
CA CYS A 118 -7.86 -16.35 18.95
C CYS A 118 -8.85 -16.33 20.12
N TYR A 119 -10.14 -16.12 19.86
CA TYR A 119 -11.17 -16.20 20.92
C TYR A 119 -11.20 -17.57 21.60
N PHE A 120 -11.06 -18.65 20.83
CA PHE A 120 -11.06 -20.01 21.37
C PHE A 120 -9.84 -20.31 22.25
N ILE A 121 -8.74 -19.57 22.04
CA ILE A 121 -7.48 -19.76 22.78
C ILE A 121 -7.44 -18.89 24.04
N PHE A 122 -7.80 -17.62 23.93
CA PHE A 122 -7.61 -16.62 24.99
C PHE A 122 -8.87 -16.36 25.82
N HIS A 123 -10.06 -16.68 25.33
CA HIS A 123 -11.38 -16.43 25.98
C HIS A 123 -11.57 -14.99 26.46
N ASP A 124 -10.91 -14.01 25.77
CA ASP A 124 -10.91 -12.60 26.14
C ASP A 124 -11.50 -11.75 25.02
N TRP A 125 -12.72 -11.27 25.20
CA TRP A 125 -13.43 -10.43 24.25
C TRP A 125 -12.73 -9.08 23.97
N LYS A 126 -12.06 -8.51 24.98
CA LYS A 126 -11.37 -7.22 24.80
C LYS A 126 -10.23 -7.33 23.78
N ARG A 127 -9.44 -8.39 23.86
CA ARG A 127 -8.35 -8.65 22.92
C ARG A 127 -8.85 -8.86 21.50
N VAL A 128 -9.94 -9.59 21.35
CA VAL A 128 -10.55 -9.84 20.04
C VAL A 128 -11.09 -8.54 19.44
N LEU A 129 -11.79 -7.72 20.23
CA LEU A 129 -12.28 -6.40 19.79
C LEU A 129 -11.14 -5.48 19.34
N PHE A 130 -10.07 -5.37 20.14
CA PHE A 130 -8.89 -4.57 19.76
C PHE A 130 -8.23 -5.13 18.50
N GLY A 131 -8.15 -6.45 18.35
CA GLY A 131 -7.66 -7.09 17.14
C GLY A 131 -8.46 -6.69 15.91
N PHE A 132 -9.80 -6.71 15.97
CA PHE A 132 -10.64 -6.24 14.86
C PHE A 132 -10.47 -4.75 14.56
N CYS A 133 -10.35 -3.90 15.59
CA CYS A 133 -10.08 -2.48 15.38
C CYS A 133 -8.75 -2.25 14.66
N VAL A 134 -7.68 -2.90 15.11
CA VAL A 134 -6.34 -2.83 14.48
C VAL A 134 -6.43 -3.28 13.03
N LEU A 135 -7.04 -4.43 12.77
CA LEU A 135 -7.20 -5.01 11.45
C LEU A 135 -7.94 -4.08 10.50
N PHE A 136 -9.05 -3.49 10.94
CA PHE A 136 -9.86 -2.61 10.10
C PHE A 136 -9.11 -1.34 9.74
N ILE A 137 -8.48 -0.68 10.71
CA ILE A 137 -7.68 0.54 10.49
C ILE A 137 -6.50 0.24 9.58
N MET A 138 -5.76 -0.84 9.85
CA MET A 138 -4.60 -1.24 9.06
C MET A 138 -4.97 -1.51 7.60
N SER A 139 -6.06 -2.24 7.35
CA SER A 139 -6.56 -2.54 6.01
C SER A 139 -6.88 -1.28 5.21
N ILE A 140 -7.57 -0.32 5.81
CA ILE A 140 -7.91 0.97 5.17
C ILE A 140 -6.65 1.75 4.84
N VAL A 141 -5.71 1.83 5.79
CA VAL A 141 -4.46 2.58 5.59
C VAL A 141 -3.60 1.95 4.50
N ILE A 142 -3.47 0.62 4.46
CA ILE A 142 -2.75 -0.10 3.41
C ILE A 142 -3.34 0.23 2.04
N ASP A 143 -4.66 0.09 1.87
CA ASP A 143 -5.31 0.37 0.60
C ASP A 143 -5.20 1.85 0.20
N TYR A 144 -5.27 2.77 1.17
CA TYR A 144 -5.06 4.20 0.92
C TYR A 144 -3.64 4.49 0.40
N VAL A 145 -2.61 3.93 1.04
CA VAL A 145 -1.21 4.11 0.63
C VAL A 145 -0.96 3.56 -0.77
N ILE A 146 -1.45 2.34 -1.04
CA ILE A 146 -1.29 1.70 -2.35
C ILE A 146 -1.99 2.51 -3.44
N ASN A 147 -3.25 2.87 -3.22
CA ASN A 147 -4.03 3.62 -4.18
C ASN A 147 -3.41 5.00 -4.44
N SER A 148 -2.97 5.70 -3.37
CA SER A 148 -2.31 7.00 -3.51
C SER A 148 -1.03 6.93 -4.35
N SER A 149 -0.26 5.86 -4.20
CA SER A 149 1.01 5.66 -4.95
C SER A 149 0.79 5.31 -6.43
N ARG A 150 -0.34 4.69 -6.78
CA ARG A 150 -0.64 4.19 -8.13
C ARG A 150 -1.58 5.07 -8.94
N GLN A 151 -2.01 6.21 -8.40
CA GLN A 151 -2.96 7.09 -9.10
C GLN A 151 -2.33 7.70 -10.35
N SER A 152 -2.99 7.47 -11.50
CA SER A 152 -2.75 8.18 -12.75
C SER A 152 -3.93 9.13 -13.01
N VAL A 153 -3.65 10.26 -13.63
CA VAL A 153 -4.63 11.26 -14.03
C VAL A 153 -4.56 11.41 -15.53
N GLN A 154 -5.73 11.42 -16.16
CA GLN A 154 -5.86 11.73 -17.58
C GLN A 154 -6.27 13.20 -17.72
N PHE A 155 -5.51 13.94 -18.49
CA PHE A 155 -5.85 15.31 -18.87
C PHE A 155 -6.40 15.33 -20.29
N LEU A 156 -7.53 16.01 -20.45
CA LEU A 156 -8.13 16.35 -21.73
C LEU A 156 -8.09 17.89 -21.83
N ILE A 157 -7.15 18.41 -22.64
CA ILE A 157 -6.92 19.84 -22.73
C ILE A 157 -7.47 20.34 -24.06
N PHE A 158 -8.45 21.22 -23.98
CA PHE A 158 -9.07 21.89 -25.13
C PHE A 158 -8.46 23.28 -25.30
N SER A 159 -7.59 23.45 -26.26
CA SER A 159 -6.92 24.73 -26.51
C SER A 159 -6.65 24.94 -27.99
N ARG A 160 -6.65 26.20 -28.42
CA ARG A 160 -6.19 26.58 -29.75
C ARG A 160 -4.65 26.52 -29.87
N LYS A 161 -3.95 26.56 -28.73
CA LYS A 161 -2.49 26.45 -28.64
C LYS A 161 -2.04 25.01 -28.34
N HIS A 162 -2.69 24.05 -28.96
CA HIS A 162 -2.46 22.63 -28.69
C HIS A 162 -1.01 22.19 -28.95
N ASP A 163 -0.35 22.76 -29.97
CA ASP A 163 1.03 22.39 -30.31
C ASP A 163 2.03 22.91 -29.28
N GLU A 164 1.88 24.18 -28.82
CA GLU A 164 2.73 24.78 -27.77
C GLU A 164 2.60 23.97 -26.45
N ILE A 165 1.37 23.59 -26.06
CA ILE A 165 1.10 22.81 -24.85
C ILE A 165 1.66 21.40 -24.98
N ALA A 166 1.50 20.76 -26.13
CA ALA A 166 2.00 19.41 -26.37
C ALA A 166 3.54 19.37 -26.29
N GLU A 167 4.20 20.38 -26.88
CA GLU A 167 5.65 20.54 -26.83
C GLU A 167 6.14 20.81 -25.40
N GLY A 168 5.47 21.71 -24.65
CA GLY A 168 5.79 22.01 -23.26
C GLY A 168 5.68 20.76 -22.38
N ILE A 169 4.60 19.99 -22.48
CA ILE A 169 4.41 18.76 -21.71
C ILE A 169 5.49 17.72 -22.05
N THR A 170 5.80 17.54 -23.32
CA THR A 170 6.80 16.57 -23.75
C THR A 170 8.21 16.95 -23.29
N LYS A 171 8.59 18.24 -23.39
CA LYS A 171 9.94 18.70 -23.04
C LYS A 171 10.16 18.90 -21.55
N GLN A 172 9.17 19.42 -20.82
CA GLN A 172 9.34 19.80 -19.40
C GLN A 172 8.93 18.70 -18.44
N ILE A 173 7.93 17.88 -18.80
CA ILE A 173 7.35 16.87 -17.89
C ILE A 173 7.75 15.44 -18.31
N ASP A 174 8.33 15.28 -19.50
CA ASP A 174 8.73 13.98 -20.06
C ASP A 174 7.56 12.99 -20.10
N ARG A 175 6.43 13.43 -20.71
CA ARG A 175 5.21 12.63 -20.88
C ARG A 175 4.78 12.60 -22.33
N GLY A 176 4.33 11.40 -22.74
CA GLY A 176 3.72 11.23 -24.07
C GLY A 176 2.42 12.00 -24.17
N VAL A 177 2.23 12.64 -25.30
CA VAL A 177 1.02 13.41 -25.64
C VAL A 177 0.38 12.80 -26.87
N THR A 178 -0.95 12.67 -26.84
CA THR A 178 -1.74 12.23 -27.98
C THR A 178 -2.67 13.37 -28.38
N LEU A 179 -2.69 13.72 -29.65
CA LEU A 179 -3.65 14.67 -30.21
C LEU A 179 -4.84 13.90 -30.78
N LEU A 180 -6.05 14.26 -30.35
CA LEU A 180 -7.29 13.75 -30.88
C LEU A 180 -7.96 14.85 -31.70
N ASP A 181 -8.35 14.52 -32.94
CA ASP A 181 -9.15 15.40 -33.77
C ASP A 181 -10.64 15.32 -33.35
N GLY A 182 -11.22 16.48 -33.11
CA GLY A 182 -12.62 16.63 -32.74
C GLY A 182 -13.30 17.74 -33.54
N THR A 183 -14.63 17.79 -33.49
CA THR A 183 -15.39 18.88 -34.07
C THR A 183 -16.26 19.55 -33.02
N GLY A 184 -16.12 20.84 -32.87
CA GLY A 184 -16.98 21.62 -31.96
C GLY A 184 -18.43 21.55 -32.41
N TRP A 185 -19.33 21.04 -31.55
CA TRP A 185 -20.74 20.87 -31.93
C TRP A 185 -21.43 22.17 -32.34
N TYR A 186 -21.16 23.24 -31.59
CA TYR A 186 -21.74 24.56 -31.85
C TYR A 186 -21.04 25.30 -32.99
N SER A 187 -19.72 25.37 -32.95
CA SER A 187 -18.92 26.12 -33.94
C SER A 187 -18.76 25.42 -35.27
N LYS A 188 -19.01 24.09 -35.32
CA LYS A 188 -18.75 23.20 -36.50
C LYS A 188 -17.31 23.25 -37.00
N GLN A 189 -16.39 23.80 -36.19
CA GLN A 189 -14.96 23.92 -36.51
C GLN A 189 -14.20 22.71 -35.94
N GLY A 190 -13.14 22.31 -36.63
CA GLY A 190 -12.20 21.30 -36.14
C GLY A 190 -11.43 21.82 -34.92
N ILE A 191 -11.28 21.01 -33.93
CA ILE A 191 -10.49 21.28 -32.72
C ILE A 191 -9.62 20.07 -32.42
N LYS A 192 -8.38 20.31 -31.99
CA LYS A 192 -7.49 19.28 -31.48
C LYS A 192 -7.54 19.25 -29.97
N VAL A 193 -7.72 18.06 -29.41
CA VAL A 193 -7.73 17.82 -27.96
C VAL A 193 -6.44 17.14 -27.59
N VAL A 194 -5.68 17.78 -26.67
CA VAL A 194 -4.45 17.22 -26.13
C VAL A 194 -4.78 16.25 -25.00
N VAL A 195 -4.42 14.97 -25.18
CA VAL A 195 -4.63 13.91 -24.18
C VAL A 195 -3.30 13.51 -23.59
N VAL A 196 -3.22 13.57 -22.25
CA VAL A 196 -2.01 13.23 -21.49
C VAL A 196 -2.36 12.31 -20.36
N LEU A 197 -1.58 11.23 -20.21
CA LEU A 197 -1.62 10.34 -19.04
C LEU A 197 -0.40 10.64 -18.16
N ALA A 198 -0.64 11.13 -16.96
CA ALA A 198 0.42 11.48 -16.03
C ALA A 198 0.17 10.89 -14.63
N LYS A 199 1.23 10.77 -13.82
CA LYS A 199 1.07 10.46 -12.40
C LYS A 199 0.40 11.64 -11.69
N LYS A 200 -0.39 11.36 -10.65
CA LYS A 200 -1.05 12.41 -9.86
C LYS A 200 -0.07 13.45 -9.32
N SER A 201 1.15 13.04 -8.97
CA SER A 201 2.20 13.95 -8.49
C SER A 201 2.63 14.99 -9.53
N GLN A 202 2.44 14.72 -10.82
CA GLN A 202 2.80 15.61 -11.94
C GLN A 202 1.63 16.48 -12.39
N SER A 203 0.46 16.33 -11.77
CA SER A 203 -0.74 17.09 -12.19
C SER A 203 -0.57 18.60 -12.04
N LEU A 204 0.08 19.05 -10.96
CA LEU A 204 0.34 20.47 -10.75
C LEU A 204 1.29 21.08 -11.80
N ASP A 205 2.26 20.31 -12.26
CA ASP A 205 3.20 20.78 -13.28
C ASP A 205 2.50 20.95 -14.63
N ILE A 206 1.55 20.04 -14.95
CA ILE A 206 0.73 20.15 -16.17
C ILE A 206 -0.23 21.35 -16.10
N PHE A 207 -0.77 21.68 -14.92
CA PHE A 207 -1.65 22.86 -14.75
C PHE A 207 -0.91 24.20 -14.83
N ARG A 208 0.40 24.21 -14.63
CA ARG A 208 1.23 25.42 -14.65
C ARG A 208 1.83 25.75 -16.03
N LEU A 209 1.70 24.85 -16.97
CA LEU A 209 2.06 25.02 -18.39
C LEU A 209 0.95 25.78 -19.13
#